data_a4dfdef5df623d9d3b21cb6372838ffc
#
_entry.id   a4dfdef5df623d9d3b21cb6372838ffc
#
_cell.length_a   1.000
_cell.length_b   1.000
_cell.length_c   1.000
_cell.angle_alpha   90.00
_cell.angle_beta   90.00
_cell.angle_gamma   90.00
#
_symmetry.space_group_name_H-M   'P 1'
#
loop_
_entity.id
_entity.type
_entity.pdbx_description
1 polymer ?
#
loop_
_entity_poly.entity_id
_entity_poly.type
_entity_poly.pdbx_seq_one_letter_code
_entity_poly.pdbx_strand_id
1 'polypeptide(L)'
;MKTIRAAAIILSSALLSATAAISDPATTPSLNEIYAVLASKRFVDLTHTFGPNTPHWKGFGEETVTTLYTIKKDGFKVQQFTHVGQWGTHIDPPAHFHEGLRTVDQIPPTEMVLPLVVLDVHAKVAKNPDYTLTVEDVQAWEAKHGRIPPHAFVAMRTDWSKRWPDQDAMQNRDAAGVAHYPGWSKPVLKLLYEDRGITASGHETTDTDPGLATTKDDYSLESYILGLNHYQIEMLANLDQVPEAGAIIIVAWPKQEGGTGFPARVIAIAP
;
A
#
# COMPACT_ATOMS: atom_id res chain seq x y z
N MET A 1 -26.38 82.17 53.73
CA MET A 1 -26.60 81.82 52.32
C MET A 1 -25.29 81.25 51.79
N LYS A 2 -25.18 79.90 51.60
CA LYS A 2 -24.03 79.25 51.05
C LYS A 2 -24.50 78.51 49.79
N THR A 3 -24.00 78.90 48.62
CA THR A 3 -24.28 78.37 47.32
C THR A 3 -23.40 77.14 47.09
N ILE A 4 -24.02 75.99 46.84
CA ILE A 4 -23.36 74.74 46.47
C ILE A 4 -23.28 74.68 44.95
N ARG A 5 -22.10 74.61 44.39
CA ARG A 5 -21.87 74.36 42.97
C ARG A 5 -21.79 72.85 42.74
N ALA A 6 -22.72 72.34 41.91
CA ALA A 6 -22.67 70.96 41.44
C ALA A 6 -21.68 70.83 40.25
N ALA A 7 -20.74 69.92 40.36
CA ALA A 7 -19.84 69.54 39.25
C ALA A 7 -20.42 68.36 38.51
N ALA A 8 -20.66 68.50 37.20
CA ALA A 8 -21.13 67.46 36.34
C ALA A 8 -19.90 66.67 35.83
N ILE A 9 -19.84 65.35 36.11
CA ILE A 9 -18.85 64.43 35.59
C ILE A 9 -19.41 63.84 34.28
N ILE A 10 -18.79 64.18 33.16
CA ILE A 10 -19.09 63.56 31.85
C ILE A 10 -18.26 62.25 31.72
N LEU A 11 -18.95 61.11 31.80
CA LEU A 11 -18.35 59.79 31.48
C LEU A 11 -18.37 59.61 29.97
N SER A 12 -17.21 59.66 29.32
CA SER A 12 -17.03 59.28 27.91
C SER A 12 -16.89 57.81 27.84
N SER A 13 -17.93 57.09 27.40
CA SER A 13 -17.86 55.66 27.05
C SER A 13 -17.25 55.50 25.67
N ALA A 14 -15.97 55.04 25.61
CA ALA A 14 -15.33 54.58 24.37
C ALA A 14 -15.89 53.21 23.99
N LEU A 15 -16.72 53.14 22.95
CA LEU A 15 -17.07 51.86 22.30
C LEU A 15 -15.84 51.35 21.51
N LEU A 16 -15.17 50.33 22.04
CA LEU A 16 -14.27 49.50 21.23
C LEU A 16 -15.11 48.65 20.30
N SER A 17 -15.17 48.99 19.01
CA SER A 17 -15.69 48.14 17.96
C SER A 17 -14.65 47.04 17.68
N ALA A 18 -14.86 45.86 18.24
CA ALA A 18 -14.13 44.66 17.82
C ALA A 18 -14.62 44.25 16.44
N THR A 19 -13.87 44.59 15.39
CA THR A 19 -14.05 44.01 14.07
C THR A 19 -13.60 42.57 14.16
N ALA A 20 -14.55 41.61 14.22
CA ALA A 20 -14.28 40.21 14.02
C ALA A 20 -13.70 40.06 12.60
N ALA A 21 -12.45 39.64 12.50
CA ALA A 21 -11.86 39.21 11.22
C ALA A 21 -12.70 38.04 10.72
N ILE A 22 -13.48 38.26 9.66
CA ILE A 22 -14.13 37.22 8.91
C ILE A 22 -12.97 36.47 8.25
N SER A 23 -12.62 35.27 8.75
CA SER A 23 -11.72 34.37 8.03
C SER A 23 -12.38 34.06 6.69
N ASP A 24 -11.72 34.41 5.60
CA ASP A 24 -12.13 33.98 4.28
C ASP A 24 -12.34 32.45 4.30
N PRO A 25 -13.44 31.95 3.71
CA PRO A 25 -13.60 30.49 3.58
C PRO A 25 -12.38 29.96 2.83
N ALA A 26 -11.66 29.02 3.47
CA ALA A 26 -10.49 28.40 2.89
C ALA A 26 -10.83 27.92 1.48
N THR A 27 -10.25 28.57 0.46
CA THR A 27 -10.48 28.22 -0.93
C THR A 27 -9.97 26.81 -1.14
N THR A 28 -10.80 25.91 -1.69
CA THR A 28 -10.37 24.55 -2.05
C THR A 28 -9.17 24.66 -3.00
N PRO A 29 -8.01 24.05 -2.69
CA PRO A 29 -6.83 24.16 -3.54
C PRO A 29 -7.10 23.59 -4.92
N SER A 30 -6.59 24.24 -5.95
CA SER A 30 -6.63 23.73 -7.33
C SER A 30 -5.78 22.47 -7.46
N LEU A 31 -6.04 21.65 -8.47
CA LEU A 31 -5.21 20.45 -8.73
C LEU A 31 -3.74 20.79 -9.00
N ASN A 32 -3.43 21.95 -9.58
CA ASN A 32 -2.05 22.40 -9.78
C ASN A 32 -1.35 22.74 -8.45
N GLU A 33 -2.03 23.34 -7.51
CA GLU A 33 -1.50 23.58 -6.16
C GLU A 33 -1.26 22.27 -5.41
N ILE A 34 -2.21 21.33 -5.48
CA ILE A 34 -2.03 19.98 -4.93
C ILE A 34 -0.83 19.28 -5.57
N TYR A 35 -0.70 19.33 -6.91
CA TYR A 35 0.44 18.76 -7.62
C TYR A 35 1.76 19.38 -7.17
N ALA A 36 1.85 20.70 -7.02
CA ALA A 36 3.06 21.36 -6.55
C ALA A 36 3.48 20.89 -5.15
N VAL A 37 2.51 20.68 -4.26
CA VAL A 37 2.75 20.05 -2.93
C VAL A 37 3.29 18.64 -3.08
N LEU A 38 2.64 17.78 -3.87
CA LEU A 38 3.06 16.40 -4.08
C LEU A 38 4.45 16.32 -4.75
N ALA A 39 4.71 17.17 -5.76
CA ALA A 39 5.99 17.20 -6.48
C ALA A 39 7.18 17.60 -5.58
N SER A 40 6.93 18.30 -4.47
CA SER A 40 7.96 18.66 -3.48
C SER A 40 8.26 17.54 -2.47
N LYS A 41 7.53 16.44 -2.52
CA LYS A 41 7.64 15.32 -1.58
C LYS A 41 8.61 14.25 -2.10
N ARG A 42 8.97 13.32 -1.24
CA ARG A 42 9.85 12.22 -1.59
C ARG A 42 9.06 11.07 -2.23
N PHE A 43 9.45 10.69 -3.44
CA PHE A 43 8.91 9.54 -4.13
C PHE A 43 9.77 8.31 -3.81
N VAL A 44 9.13 7.23 -3.38
CA VAL A 44 9.77 5.94 -3.10
C VAL A 44 9.18 4.90 -4.03
N ASP A 45 10.05 4.23 -4.79
CA ASP A 45 9.66 3.12 -5.66
C ASP A 45 9.51 1.85 -4.82
N LEU A 46 8.28 1.37 -4.70
CA LEU A 46 7.94 0.15 -3.95
C LEU A 46 7.87 -1.09 -4.85
N THR A 47 8.51 -1.05 -6.02
CA THR A 47 8.45 -2.09 -7.04
C THR A 47 9.82 -2.73 -7.23
N HIS A 48 9.90 -4.05 -7.24
CA HIS A 48 11.10 -4.77 -7.66
C HIS A 48 11.28 -4.72 -9.19
N THR A 49 12.52 -4.56 -9.63
CA THR A 49 12.85 -4.86 -11.03
C THR A 49 12.72 -6.36 -11.24
N PHE A 50 12.01 -6.79 -12.27
CA PHE A 50 11.79 -8.19 -12.59
C PHE A 50 12.36 -8.59 -13.96
N GLY A 51 12.52 -9.87 -14.17
CA GLY A 51 13.04 -10.49 -15.38
C GLY A 51 13.04 -12.02 -15.26
N PRO A 52 13.77 -12.76 -16.11
CA PRO A 52 13.72 -14.23 -16.13
C PRO A 52 14.03 -14.93 -14.79
N ASN A 53 14.88 -14.32 -13.95
CA ASN A 53 15.27 -14.89 -12.65
C ASN A 53 14.43 -14.32 -11.47
N THR A 54 13.24 -13.81 -11.73
CA THR A 54 12.36 -13.27 -10.70
C THR A 54 11.85 -14.39 -9.79
N PRO A 55 11.93 -14.24 -8.46
CA PRO A 55 11.26 -15.13 -7.53
C PRO A 55 9.77 -15.26 -7.85
N HIS A 56 9.27 -16.48 -7.86
CA HIS A 56 7.89 -16.77 -8.25
C HIS A 56 7.37 -18.04 -7.58
N TRP A 57 6.08 -18.27 -7.63
CA TRP A 57 5.47 -19.50 -7.14
C TRP A 57 5.96 -20.72 -7.91
N LYS A 58 6.25 -21.81 -7.20
CA LYS A 58 6.85 -23.06 -7.73
C LYS A 58 6.15 -23.70 -8.94
N GLY A 59 4.87 -23.36 -9.16
CA GLY A 59 4.05 -23.90 -10.27
C GLY A 59 4.17 -23.10 -11.56
N PHE A 60 4.83 -21.94 -11.54
CA PHE A 60 5.02 -21.12 -12.74
C PHE A 60 6.33 -21.45 -13.45
N GLY A 61 6.39 -21.21 -14.77
CA GLY A 61 7.62 -21.21 -15.54
C GLY A 61 8.30 -19.84 -15.50
N GLU A 62 9.59 -19.82 -15.88
CA GLU A 62 10.37 -18.59 -15.98
C GLU A 62 9.85 -17.65 -17.09
N GLU A 63 10.10 -16.35 -16.94
CA GLU A 63 9.87 -15.38 -18.01
C GLU A 63 10.76 -15.69 -19.21
N THR A 64 10.19 -15.61 -20.40
CA THR A 64 10.96 -15.61 -21.65
C THR A 64 10.94 -14.23 -22.30
N VAL A 65 12.13 -13.78 -22.76
CA VAL A 65 12.31 -12.51 -23.46
C VAL A 65 12.81 -12.79 -24.89
N THR A 66 11.98 -12.47 -25.90
CA THR A 66 12.33 -12.63 -27.32
C THR A 66 12.54 -11.27 -27.95
N THR A 67 13.70 -11.03 -28.56
CA THR A 67 13.93 -9.82 -29.36
C THR A 67 13.39 -10.04 -30.77
N LEU A 68 12.31 -9.34 -31.12
CA LEU A 68 11.66 -9.41 -32.44
C LEU A 68 12.34 -8.52 -33.48
N TYR A 69 12.76 -7.29 -33.07
CA TYR A 69 13.41 -6.31 -33.92
C TYR A 69 14.60 -5.68 -33.19
N THR A 70 15.65 -5.31 -33.95
CA THR A 70 16.89 -4.73 -33.44
C THR A 70 17.16 -3.38 -34.07
N ILE A 71 17.77 -2.45 -33.33
CA ILE A 71 18.14 -1.12 -33.86
C ILE A 71 19.04 -1.24 -35.08
N LYS A 72 20.01 -2.15 -35.05
CA LYS A 72 20.98 -2.34 -36.13
C LYS A 72 20.35 -2.74 -37.47
N LYS A 73 19.35 -3.64 -37.43
CA LYS A 73 18.71 -4.18 -38.63
C LYS A 73 17.47 -3.41 -39.03
N ASP A 74 16.68 -2.98 -38.05
CA ASP A 74 15.31 -2.54 -38.27
C ASP A 74 15.11 -1.05 -37.92
N GLY A 75 16.12 -0.38 -37.30
CA GLY A 75 16.06 1.03 -36.90
C GLY A 75 15.37 1.25 -35.54
N PHE A 76 14.76 0.23 -34.96
CA PHE A 76 14.11 0.24 -33.65
C PHE A 76 14.27 -1.12 -32.97
N LYS A 77 14.03 -1.18 -31.64
CA LYS A 77 14.07 -2.44 -30.87
C LYS A 77 12.70 -2.75 -30.33
N VAL A 78 12.23 -3.99 -30.54
CA VAL A 78 11.01 -4.53 -29.94
C VAL A 78 11.33 -5.87 -29.29
N GLN A 79 10.83 -6.02 -28.07
CA GLN A 79 10.93 -7.26 -27.31
C GLN A 79 9.53 -7.77 -26.97
N GLN A 80 9.37 -9.07 -26.97
CA GLN A 80 8.20 -9.78 -26.49
C GLN A 80 8.58 -10.42 -25.15
N PHE A 81 7.72 -10.21 -24.13
CA PHE A 81 7.84 -10.82 -22.82
C PHE A 81 6.72 -11.85 -22.65
N THR A 82 7.03 -13.00 -22.08
CA THR A 82 6.05 -14.04 -21.79
C THR A 82 6.25 -14.49 -20.35
N HIS A 83 5.31 -14.14 -19.49
CA HIS A 83 5.23 -14.50 -18.08
C HIS A 83 3.76 -14.59 -17.66
N VAL A 84 3.49 -15.18 -16.50
CA VAL A 84 2.15 -15.17 -15.89
C VAL A 84 1.80 -13.78 -15.35
N GLY A 85 0.53 -13.55 -15.01
CA GLY A 85 0.10 -12.28 -14.41
C GLY A 85 0.79 -11.98 -13.07
N GLN A 86 0.95 -12.99 -12.23
CA GLN A 86 1.57 -12.94 -10.91
C GLN A 86 3.10 -12.95 -11.02
N TRP A 87 3.71 -11.86 -11.52
CA TRP A 87 5.13 -11.78 -11.81
C TRP A 87 5.78 -10.52 -11.26
N GLY A 88 6.83 -10.67 -10.44
CA GLY A 88 7.45 -9.57 -9.72
C GLY A 88 6.49 -8.92 -8.72
N THR A 89 6.64 -7.63 -8.46
CA THR A 89 5.62 -6.87 -7.73
C THR A 89 4.36 -6.82 -8.58
N HIS A 90 3.26 -7.41 -8.10
CA HIS A 90 2.05 -7.59 -8.90
C HIS A 90 0.77 -7.38 -8.09
N ILE A 91 -0.33 -7.21 -8.81
CA ILE A 91 -1.69 -7.19 -8.26
C ILE A 91 -2.33 -8.57 -8.39
N ASP A 92 -3.05 -8.97 -7.33
CA ASP A 92 -4.05 -10.02 -7.34
C ASP A 92 -5.44 -9.40 -7.20
N PRO A 93 -6.23 -9.42 -8.28
CA PRO A 93 -7.62 -9.00 -8.23
C PRO A 93 -8.51 -10.12 -7.67
N PRO A 94 -9.74 -9.81 -7.22
CA PRO A 94 -10.70 -10.81 -6.74
C PRO A 94 -10.88 -12.04 -7.64
N ALA A 95 -10.85 -11.84 -8.95
CA ALA A 95 -10.99 -12.91 -9.93
C ALA A 95 -9.83 -13.93 -9.94
N HIS A 96 -8.73 -13.67 -9.21
CA HIS A 96 -7.65 -14.63 -9.08
C HIS A 96 -8.09 -15.92 -8.36
N PHE A 97 -8.90 -15.79 -7.31
CA PHE A 97 -9.41 -16.91 -6.52
C PHE A 97 -10.91 -17.15 -6.67
N HIS A 98 -11.68 -16.17 -7.16
CA HIS A 98 -13.15 -16.22 -7.18
C HIS A 98 -13.70 -15.89 -8.55
N GLU A 99 -14.21 -16.88 -9.24
CA GLU A 99 -14.86 -16.72 -10.54
C GLU A 99 -16.04 -15.73 -10.44
N GLY A 100 -16.13 -14.84 -11.43
CA GLY A 100 -17.21 -13.84 -11.52
C GLY A 100 -16.99 -12.58 -10.66
N LEU A 101 -15.95 -12.51 -9.85
CA LEU A 101 -15.54 -11.27 -9.19
C LEU A 101 -14.66 -10.40 -10.10
N ARG A 102 -14.28 -9.18 -9.60
CA ARG A 102 -13.58 -8.17 -10.40
C ARG A 102 -12.23 -8.64 -10.91
N THR A 103 -11.97 -8.41 -12.19
CA THR A 103 -10.68 -8.55 -12.87
C THR A 103 -9.89 -7.22 -12.82
N VAL A 104 -8.62 -7.21 -13.22
CA VAL A 104 -7.75 -6.02 -13.15
C VAL A 104 -8.30 -4.82 -13.93
N ASP A 105 -9.01 -5.05 -15.04
CA ASP A 105 -9.61 -4.00 -15.88
C ASP A 105 -10.91 -3.42 -15.28
N GLN A 106 -11.51 -4.09 -14.32
CA GLN A 106 -12.74 -3.68 -13.65
C GLN A 106 -12.51 -2.89 -12.35
N ILE A 107 -11.28 -2.87 -11.81
CA ILE A 107 -10.95 -2.09 -10.64
C ILE A 107 -10.84 -0.61 -11.03
N PRO A 108 -11.62 0.30 -10.40
CA PRO A 108 -11.65 1.71 -10.79
C PRO A 108 -10.38 2.46 -10.37
N PRO A 109 -9.96 3.49 -11.13
CA PRO A 109 -8.78 4.31 -10.80
C PRO A 109 -8.83 4.97 -9.41
N THR A 110 -10.01 5.17 -8.84
CA THR A 110 -10.20 5.70 -7.48
C THR A 110 -9.66 4.77 -6.39
N GLU A 111 -9.48 3.49 -6.69
CA GLU A 111 -8.85 2.52 -5.79
C GLU A 111 -7.32 2.42 -5.99
N MET A 112 -6.73 3.21 -6.90
CA MET A 112 -5.29 3.18 -7.21
C MET A 112 -4.46 4.25 -6.50
N VAL A 113 -5.11 5.25 -5.89
CA VAL A 113 -4.44 6.33 -5.14
C VAL A 113 -5.07 6.40 -3.76
N LEU A 114 -4.33 5.95 -2.74
CA LEU A 114 -4.88 5.70 -1.41
C LEU A 114 -3.96 6.26 -0.31
N PRO A 115 -4.50 6.60 0.88
CA PRO A 115 -3.67 6.79 2.06
C PRO A 115 -2.88 5.51 2.36
N LEU A 116 -1.57 5.64 2.62
CA LEU A 116 -0.70 4.50 2.95
C LEU A 116 -0.53 4.39 4.47
N VAL A 117 -0.77 3.19 4.97
CA VAL A 117 -0.45 2.72 6.32
C VAL A 117 0.61 1.64 6.23
N VAL A 118 1.70 1.75 6.98
CA VAL A 118 2.74 0.71 7.06
C VAL A 118 2.75 0.11 8.46
N LEU A 119 2.37 -1.16 8.57
CA LEU A 119 2.47 -1.95 9.79
C LEU A 119 3.88 -2.57 9.84
N ASP A 120 4.74 -1.97 10.64
CA ASP A 120 6.16 -2.38 10.72
C ASP A 120 6.36 -3.47 11.77
N VAL A 121 6.63 -4.69 11.30
CA VAL A 121 6.93 -5.87 12.13
C VAL A 121 8.30 -6.49 11.84
N HIS A 122 9.16 -5.80 11.07
CA HIS A 122 10.46 -6.33 10.64
C HIS A 122 11.31 -6.86 11.82
N ALA A 123 11.32 -6.16 12.97
CA ALA A 123 12.09 -6.58 14.14
C ALA A 123 11.55 -7.86 14.81
N LYS A 124 10.25 -8.16 14.63
CA LYS A 124 9.62 -9.41 15.09
C LYS A 124 9.92 -10.55 14.12
N VAL A 125 9.82 -10.28 12.82
CA VAL A 125 10.17 -11.22 11.75
C VAL A 125 11.65 -11.61 11.80
N ALA A 126 12.55 -10.68 12.08
CA ALA A 126 13.97 -10.97 12.26
C ALA A 126 14.26 -11.98 13.39
N LYS A 127 13.39 -12.06 14.41
CA LYS A 127 13.49 -13.02 15.52
C LYS A 127 12.75 -14.33 15.25
N ASN A 128 11.71 -14.27 14.45
CA ASN A 128 10.89 -15.42 14.08
C ASN A 128 10.38 -15.24 12.64
N PRO A 129 10.97 -15.96 11.65
CA PRO A 129 10.54 -15.85 10.25
C PRO A 129 9.09 -16.30 10.03
N ASP A 130 8.53 -17.14 10.90
CA ASP A 130 7.13 -17.60 10.86
C ASP A 130 6.17 -16.63 11.56
N TYR A 131 6.59 -15.38 11.79
CA TYR A 131 5.75 -14.39 12.44
C TYR A 131 4.50 -14.08 11.61
N THR A 132 3.34 -14.16 12.22
CA THR A 132 2.09 -13.68 11.65
C THR A 132 1.65 -12.40 12.33
N LEU A 133 1.23 -11.40 11.53
CA LEU A 133 0.75 -10.12 12.06
C LEU A 133 -0.42 -10.33 13.02
N THR A 134 -0.40 -9.65 14.17
CA THR A 134 -1.40 -9.79 15.22
C THR A 134 -2.30 -8.56 15.33
N VAL A 135 -3.45 -8.72 16.00
CA VAL A 135 -4.36 -7.61 16.30
C VAL A 135 -3.67 -6.57 17.21
N GLU A 136 -2.82 -7.03 18.12
CA GLU A 136 -2.02 -6.15 18.99
C GLU A 136 -1.05 -5.29 18.22
N ASP A 137 -0.50 -5.74 17.09
CA ASP A 137 0.34 -4.92 16.20
C ASP A 137 -0.45 -3.77 15.60
N VAL A 138 -1.66 -4.05 15.12
CA VAL A 138 -2.56 -3.03 14.59
C VAL A 138 -2.94 -2.04 15.68
N GLN A 139 -3.30 -2.52 16.88
CA GLN A 139 -3.65 -1.66 18.02
C GLN A 139 -2.47 -0.79 18.48
N ALA A 140 -1.26 -1.33 18.48
CA ALA A 140 -0.04 -0.57 18.80
C ALA A 140 0.23 0.53 17.77
N TRP A 141 0.03 0.24 16.49
CA TRP A 141 0.10 1.25 15.44
C TRP A 141 -0.98 2.34 15.64
N GLU A 142 -2.23 1.95 15.90
CA GLU A 142 -3.34 2.88 16.12
C GLU A 142 -3.15 3.75 17.39
N ALA A 143 -2.56 3.21 18.44
CA ALA A 143 -2.23 3.97 19.65
C ALA A 143 -1.23 5.09 19.37
N LYS A 144 -0.34 4.91 18.40
CA LYS A 144 0.70 5.88 18.00
C LYS A 144 0.21 6.90 16.96
N HIS A 145 -0.61 6.47 16.00
CA HIS A 145 -0.95 7.24 14.81
C HIS A 145 -2.43 7.60 14.67
N GLY A 146 -3.28 7.09 15.56
CA GLY A 146 -4.73 7.18 15.45
C GLY A 146 -5.31 6.00 14.65
N ARG A 147 -6.66 5.92 14.63
CA ARG A 147 -7.37 4.85 13.93
C ARG A 147 -6.98 4.81 12.45
N ILE A 148 -6.74 3.61 11.93
CA ILE A 148 -6.52 3.38 10.48
C ILE A 148 -7.70 3.99 9.71
N PRO A 149 -7.45 4.91 8.75
CA PRO A 149 -8.51 5.55 7.99
C PRO A 149 -9.20 4.56 7.05
N PRO A 150 -10.51 4.72 6.81
CA PRO A 150 -11.19 3.94 5.78
C PRO A 150 -10.57 4.23 4.41
N HIS A 151 -10.73 3.30 3.49
CA HIS A 151 -10.16 3.36 2.14
C HIS A 151 -8.63 3.46 2.08
N ALA A 152 -7.91 3.09 3.16
CA ALA A 152 -6.46 3.02 3.14
C ALA A 152 -5.96 1.80 2.34
N PHE A 153 -4.71 1.88 1.90
CA PHE A 153 -3.87 0.74 1.58
C PHE A 153 -3.01 0.42 2.80
N VAL A 154 -3.07 -0.81 3.29
CA VAL A 154 -2.28 -1.24 4.45
C VAL A 154 -1.17 -2.19 4.00
N ALA A 155 0.08 -1.77 4.15
CA ALA A 155 1.27 -2.55 3.83
C ALA A 155 1.88 -3.17 5.09
N MET A 156 2.25 -4.45 5.03
CA MET A 156 3.02 -5.13 6.07
C MET A 156 4.50 -5.10 5.74
N ARG A 157 5.28 -4.32 6.52
CA ARG A 157 6.74 -4.28 6.41
C ARG A 157 7.37 -5.39 7.26
N THR A 158 8.16 -6.21 6.60
CA THR A 158 8.86 -7.38 7.18
C THR A 158 10.36 -7.37 6.92
N ASP A 159 10.85 -6.46 6.06
CA ASP A 159 12.17 -6.46 5.44
C ASP A 159 12.45 -7.74 4.62
N TRP A 160 11.42 -8.50 4.26
CA TRP A 160 11.57 -9.70 3.44
C TRP A 160 12.04 -9.38 2.02
N SER A 161 11.64 -8.24 1.49
CA SER A 161 12.07 -7.70 0.19
C SER A 161 13.58 -7.59 0.01
N LYS A 162 14.34 -7.52 1.11
CA LYS A 162 15.82 -7.48 1.08
C LYS A 162 16.47 -8.79 0.64
N ARG A 163 15.67 -9.85 0.50
CA ARG A 163 16.12 -11.16 -0.02
C ARG A 163 16.03 -11.25 -1.55
N TRP A 164 15.37 -10.26 -2.19
CA TRP A 164 15.26 -10.20 -3.64
C TRP A 164 16.62 -10.04 -4.34
N PRO A 165 16.92 -10.69 -5.48
CA PRO A 165 16.05 -11.59 -6.26
C PRO A 165 16.32 -13.08 -6.02
N ASP A 166 16.76 -13.48 -4.84
CA ASP A 166 17.11 -14.86 -4.53
C ASP A 166 15.85 -15.69 -4.20
N GLN A 167 15.48 -16.61 -5.11
CA GLN A 167 14.30 -17.49 -4.97
C GLN A 167 14.35 -18.31 -3.68
N ASP A 168 15.51 -18.91 -3.36
CA ASP A 168 15.65 -19.79 -2.21
C ASP A 168 15.61 -18.96 -0.91
N ALA A 169 16.21 -17.78 -0.90
CA ALA A 169 16.14 -16.86 0.23
C ALA A 169 14.71 -16.35 0.47
N MET A 170 13.95 -16.05 -0.60
CA MET A 170 12.54 -15.61 -0.51
C MET A 170 11.66 -16.73 0.05
N GLN A 171 11.85 -17.96 -0.39
CA GLN A 171 11.10 -19.12 0.09
C GLN A 171 11.56 -19.59 1.48
N ASN A 172 12.85 -19.41 1.81
CA ASN A 172 13.46 -19.77 3.10
C ASN A 172 13.06 -21.18 3.58
N ARG A 173 13.20 -22.21 2.71
CA ARG A 173 12.83 -23.58 3.03
C ARG A 173 13.86 -24.26 3.91
N ASP A 174 13.40 -25.02 4.88
CA ASP A 174 14.23 -25.91 5.67
C ASP A 174 14.59 -27.20 4.90
N ALA A 175 15.37 -28.08 5.54
CA ALA A 175 15.79 -29.36 4.97
C ALA A 175 14.60 -30.33 4.70
N ALA A 176 13.46 -30.12 5.34
CA ALA A 176 12.23 -30.90 5.09
C ALA A 176 11.37 -30.27 3.97
N GLY A 177 11.82 -29.16 3.38
CA GLY A 177 11.10 -28.43 2.33
C GLY A 177 9.98 -27.52 2.85
N VAL A 178 9.90 -27.32 4.16
CA VAL A 178 8.93 -26.40 4.77
C VAL A 178 9.38 -24.96 4.58
N ALA A 179 8.52 -24.12 4.03
CA ALA A 179 8.80 -22.70 3.85
C ALA A 179 8.58 -21.93 5.16
N HIS A 180 9.48 -20.98 5.44
CA HIS A 180 9.48 -20.17 6.66
C HIS A 180 9.55 -18.69 6.28
N TYR A 181 8.37 -18.07 6.05
CA TYR A 181 8.25 -16.64 5.79
C TYR A 181 6.99 -16.08 6.47
N PRO A 182 6.99 -14.79 6.83
CA PRO A 182 5.90 -14.17 7.55
C PRO A 182 4.65 -14.04 6.68
N GLY A 183 3.49 -13.89 7.32
CA GLY A 183 2.24 -13.67 6.64
C GLY A 183 1.23 -12.92 7.51
N TRP A 184 0.07 -12.71 6.94
CA TRP A 184 -1.07 -12.14 7.64
C TRP A 184 -1.72 -13.17 8.59
N SER A 185 -2.65 -12.70 9.41
CA SER A 185 -3.53 -13.56 10.18
C SER A 185 -5.01 -13.22 9.92
N LYS A 186 -5.88 -14.21 10.02
CA LYS A 186 -7.33 -14.04 9.79
C LYS A 186 -7.95 -12.96 10.67
N PRO A 187 -7.66 -12.89 12.00
CA PRO A 187 -8.20 -11.84 12.85
C PRO A 187 -7.79 -10.43 12.42
N VAL A 188 -6.54 -10.26 11.95
CA VAL A 188 -6.06 -8.96 11.44
C VAL A 188 -6.76 -8.59 10.15
N LEU A 189 -6.87 -9.50 9.20
CA LEU A 189 -7.56 -9.23 7.93
C LEU A 189 -9.03 -8.86 8.16
N LYS A 190 -9.72 -9.54 9.08
CA LYS A 190 -11.08 -9.17 9.48
C LYS A 190 -11.13 -7.76 10.06
N LEU A 191 -10.26 -7.44 11.01
CA LEU A 191 -10.17 -6.12 11.59
C LEU A 191 -9.94 -5.03 10.54
N LEU A 192 -9.04 -5.24 9.59
CA LEU A 192 -8.69 -4.26 8.57
C LEU A 192 -9.82 -4.08 7.55
N TYR A 193 -10.31 -5.16 6.97
CA TYR A 193 -11.29 -5.09 5.89
C TYR A 193 -12.72 -4.85 6.39
N GLU A 194 -13.16 -5.57 7.45
CA GLU A 194 -14.55 -5.49 7.91
C GLU A 194 -14.77 -4.33 8.90
N ASP A 195 -13.81 -4.04 9.82
CA ASP A 195 -14.00 -3.03 10.86
C ASP A 195 -13.36 -1.66 10.51
N ARG A 196 -12.25 -1.64 9.77
CA ARG A 196 -11.58 -0.41 9.35
C ARG A 196 -11.98 0.04 7.95
N GLY A 197 -12.49 -0.86 7.11
CA GLY A 197 -12.95 -0.58 5.76
C GLY A 197 -11.82 -0.15 4.83
N ILE A 198 -10.67 -0.84 4.91
CA ILE A 198 -9.55 -0.57 3.99
C ILE A 198 -9.91 -1.00 2.57
N THR A 199 -9.25 -0.41 1.57
CA THR A 199 -9.47 -0.76 0.16
C THR A 199 -8.61 -1.93 -0.26
N ALA A 200 -7.34 -1.97 0.18
CA ALA A 200 -6.39 -2.99 -0.24
C ALA A 200 -5.32 -3.21 0.81
N SER A 201 -4.62 -4.34 0.70
CA SER A 201 -3.42 -4.64 1.47
C SER A 201 -2.24 -5.02 0.56
N GLY A 202 -1.04 -5.06 1.13
CA GLY A 202 0.14 -5.56 0.44
C GLY A 202 1.24 -5.96 1.40
N HIS A 203 2.22 -6.71 0.89
CA HIS A 203 3.31 -7.28 1.67
C HIS A 203 4.56 -7.52 0.81
N GLU A 204 5.66 -7.88 1.46
CA GLU A 204 6.96 -8.09 0.82
C GLU A 204 7.23 -9.57 0.48
N THR A 205 6.36 -10.48 0.92
CA THR A 205 6.44 -11.93 0.66
C THR A 205 5.76 -12.32 -0.65
N THR A 206 5.92 -13.57 -1.07
CA THR A 206 5.32 -14.15 -2.28
C THR A 206 3.86 -14.55 -2.10
N ASP A 207 3.34 -14.51 -0.87
CA ASP A 207 2.00 -14.96 -0.54
C ASP A 207 1.44 -14.17 0.67
N THR A 208 0.14 -14.02 0.74
CA THR A 208 -0.60 -13.48 1.90
C THR A 208 -0.50 -14.40 3.10
N ASP A 209 -0.61 -15.69 2.84
CA ASP A 209 -0.55 -16.76 3.84
C ASP A 209 0.92 -16.99 4.25
N PRO A 210 1.21 -17.31 5.54
CA PRO A 210 2.57 -17.57 6.00
C PRO A 210 3.14 -18.85 5.37
N GLY A 211 4.47 -18.94 5.27
CA GLY A 211 5.18 -20.07 4.67
C GLY A 211 4.76 -21.45 5.20
N LEU A 212 4.44 -21.53 6.49
CA LEU A 212 3.93 -22.76 7.11
C LEU A 212 2.56 -23.22 6.56
N ALA A 213 1.72 -22.28 6.11
CA ALA A 213 0.43 -22.57 5.50
C ALA A 213 0.60 -22.94 4.02
N THR A 214 1.34 -22.14 3.24
CA THR A 214 1.55 -22.37 1.81
C THR A 214 2.33 -23.64 1.51
N THR A 215 3.18 -24.10 2.44
CA THR A 215 3.80 -25.44 2.37
C THR A 215 2.76 -26.58 2.31
N LYS A 216 1.56 -26.34 2.84
CA LYS A 216 0.43 -27.27 2.87
C LYS A 216 -0.61 -26.95 1.80
N ASP A 217 -0.27 -26.11 0.85
CA ASP A 217 -1.16 -25.57 -0.17
C ASP A 217 -2.41 -24.86 0.43
N ASP A 218 -2.26 -24.25 1.63
CA ASP A 218 -3.30 -23.46 2.28
C ASP A 218 -3.10 -21.97 1.95
N TYR A 219 -3.98 -21.43 1.10
CA TYR A 219 -4.08 -20.05 0.65
C TYR A 219 -5.39 -19.42 1.12
N SER A 220 -5.88 -19.81 2.30
CA SER A 220 -7.20 -19.41 2.79
C SER A 220 -7.30 -17.93 3.16
N LEU A 221 -6.17 -17.27 3.50
CA LEU A 221 -6.15 -15.85 3.82
C LEU A 221 -6.22 -14.99 2.55
N GLU A 222 -5.49 -15.35 1.52
CA GLU A 222 -5.57 -14.71 0.22
C GLU A 222 -6.98 -14.89 -0.38
N SER A 223 -7.47 -16.12 -0.42
CA SER A 223 -8.84 -16.40 -0.87
C SER A 223 -9.89 -15.59 -0.10
N TYR A 224 -9.67 -15.35 1.20
CA TYR A 224 -10.59 -14.53 1.99
C TYR A 224 -10.62 -13.07 1.56
N ILE A 225 -9.47 -12.43 1.37
CA ILE A 225 -9.39 -11.02 0.95
C ILE A 225 -10.05 -10.86 -0.43
N LEU A 226 -9.66 -11.71 -1.37
CA LEU A 226 -10.15 -11.65 -2.74
C LEU A 226 -11.65 -11.96 -2.82
N GLY A 227 -12.15 -12.87 -1.93
CA GLY A 227 -13.57 -13.17 -1.78
C GLY A 227 -14.41 -12.02 -1.23
N LEU A 228 -13.81 -11.07 -0.48
CA LEU A 228 -14.45 -9.82 -0.08
C LEU A 228 -14.51 -8.79 -1.22
N ASN A 229 -14.05 -9.14 -2.41
CA ASN A 229 -13.97 -8.31 -3.61
C ASN A 229 -12.98 -7.14 -3.47
N HIS A 230 -11.90 -7.33 -2.69
CA HIS A 230 -10.76 -6.43 -2.54
C HIS A 230 -9.55 -7.00 -3.28
N TYR A 231 -8.62 -6.15 -3.69
CA TYR A 231 -7.36 -6.56 -4.30
C TYR A 231 -6.21 -6.47 -3.30
N GLN A 232 -5.12 -7.14 -3.62
CA GLN A 232 -3.86 -7.04 -2.88
C GLN A 232 -2.66 -6.83 -3.82
N ILE A 233 -1.52 -6.43 -3.22
CA ILE A 233 -0.23 -6.32 -3.91
C ILE A 233 0.79 -7.19 -3.19
N GLU A 234 1.42 -8.08 -3.93
CA GLU A 234 2.50 -8.94 -3.44
C GLU A 234 3.88 -8.43 -3.85
N MET A 235 4.90 -8.87 -3.12
CA MET A 235 6.30 -8.56 -3.38
C MET A 235 6.58 -7.06 -3.47
N LEU A 236 6.09 -6.28 -2.49
CA LEU A 236 6.47 -4.87 -2.35
C LEU A 236 7.96 -4.75 -1.99
N ALA A 237 8.57 -3.65 -2.43
CA ALA A 237 9.96 -3.29 -2.13
C ALA A 237 10.04 -2.04 -1.25
N ASN A 238 11.19 -1.80 -0.62
CA ASN A 238 11.57 -0.51 -0.01
C ASN A 238 10.58 0.06 1.02
N LEU A 239 9.77 -0.76 1.69
CA LEU A 239 8.86 -0.30 2.74
C LEU A 239 9.64 0.30 3.94
N ASP A 240 10.92 -0.04 4.12
CA ASP A 240 11.82 0.56 5.11
C ASP A 240 12.15 2.04 4.84
N GLN A 241 11.86 2.53 3.63
CA GLN A 241 12.05 3.92 3.25
C GLN A 241 10.79 4.77 3.40
N VAL A 242 9.68 4.20 3.83
CA VAL A 242 8.39 4.90 3.98
C VAL A 242 8.02 5.01 5.45
N PRO A 243 7.50 6.16 5.92
CA PRO A 243 7.03 6.27 7.31
C PRO A 243 5.79 5.40 7.54
N GLU A 244 5.56 5.01 8.78
CA GLU A 244 4.39 4.20 9.17
C GLU A 244 3.05 4.87 8.83
N ALA A 245 3.01 6.21 8.79
CA ALA A 245 1.81 6.99 8.50
C ALA A 245 2.12 8.27 7.73
N GLY A 246 1.11 8.87 7.09
CA GLY A 246 1.20 10.18 6.44
C GLY A 246 1.65 10.15 4.98
N ALA A 247 1.92 8.99 4.40
CA ALA A 247 2.22 8.81 2.99
C ALA A 247 0.95 8.52 2.16
N ILE A 248 1.06 8.71 0.86
CA ILE A 248 0.09 8.27 -0.15
C ILE A 248 0.76 7.17 -0.97
N ILE A 249 0.00 6.14 -1.34
CA ILE A 249 0.43 5.12 -2.29
C ILE A 249 -0.30 5.30 -3.62
N ILE A 250 0.43 5.09 -4.70
CA ILE A 250 -0.08 4.97 -6.06
C ILE A 250 0.25 3.56 -6.53
N VAL A 251 -0.78 2.81 -6.90
CA VAL A 251 -0.65 1.46 -7.45
C VAL A 251 -1.19 1.47 -8.87
N ALA A 252 -0.36 1.12 -9.86
CA ALA A 252 -0.76 1.15 -11.26
C ALA A 252 -0.38 -0.17 -11.96
N TRP A 253 -1.27 -0.65 -12.81
CA TRP A 253 -1.09 -1.84 -13.65
C TRP A 253 -1.74 -1.64 -15.01
N PRO A 254 -1.33 -2.41 -16.05
CA PRO A 254 -2.00 -2.43 -17.33
C PRO A 254 -3.46 -2.89 -17.21
N LYS A 255 -4.33 -2.30 -18.02
CA LYS A 255 -5.77 -2.62 -18.04
C LYS A 255 -6.04 -3.82 -18.95
N GLN A 256 -5.50 -4.99 -18.60
CA GLN A 256 -5.70 -6.23 -19.36
C GLN A 256 -7.14 -6.73 -19.19
N GLU A 257 -7.88 -6.84 -20.28
CA GLU A 257 -9.26 -7.36 -20.28
C GLU A 257 -9.30 -8.78 -19.70
N GLY A 258 -10.14 -8.98 -18.67
CA GLY A 258 -10.30 -10.26 -17.99
C GLY A 258 -9.06 -10.75 -17.22
N GLY A 259 -8.07 -9.90 -17.00
CA GLY A 259 -6.82 -10.29 -16.32
C GLY A 259 -7.07 -10.65 -14.85
N THR A 260 -6.49 -11.78 -14.41
CA THR A 260 -6.55 -12.31 -13.04
C THR A 260 -5.29 -12.03 -12.23
N GLY A 261 -4.42 -11.15 -12.72
CA GLY A 261 -3.19 -10.65 -12.13
C GLY A 261 -2.37 -9.92 -13.17
N PHE A 262 -1.54 -8.97 -12.76
CA PHE A 262 -0.59 -8.30 -13.64
C PHE A 262 0.55 -7.64 -12.86
N PRO A 263 1.81 -7.59 -13.40
CA PRO A 263 2.87 -6.79 -12.80
C PRO A 263 2.42 -5.35 -12.57
N ALA A 264 2.70 -4.83 -11.39
CA ALA A 264 2.27 -3.50 -10.99
C ALA A 264 3.47 -2.57 -10.78
N ARG A 265 3.29 -1.27 -11.04
CA ARG A 265 4.19 -0.24 -10.57
C ARG A 265 3.60 0.42 -9.35
N VAL A 266 4.29 0.32 -8.24
CA VAL A 266 3.86 0.84 -6.93
C VAL A 266 4.80 1.93 -6.47
N ILE A 267 4.26 3.08 -6.10
CA ILE A 267 5.02 4.26 -5.70
C ILE A 267 4.39 4.83 -4.42
N ALA A 268 5.23 5.12 -3.42
CA ALA A 268 4.80 5.92 -2.27
C ALA A 268 5.25 7.37 -2.44
N ILE A 269 4.39 8.32 -2.05
CA ILE A 269 4.71 9.73 -1.88
C ILE A 269 4.75 9.99 -0.38
N ALA A 270 5.95 10.17 0.16
CA ALA A 270 6.20 10.35 1.58
C ALA A 270 6.42 11.82 1.94
N PRO A 271 6.05 12.25 3.16
CA PRO A 271 6.24 13.62 3.65
C PRO A 271 7.65 14.18 3.50
#